data_1bd8920074d37b0e29f10b5cdd7ada16
#
_entry.id   1bd8920074d37b0e29f10b5cdd7ada16
#
_cell.length_a   1.000
_cell.length_b   1.000
_cell.length_c   1.000
_cell.angle_alpha   90.00
_cell.angle_beta   90.00
_cell.angle_gamma   90.00
#
_symmetry.space_group_name_H-M   'P 1'
#
loop_
_entity.id
_entity.type
_entity.pdbx_description
1 polymer ?
#
loop_
_entity_poly.entity_id
_entity_poly.type
_entity_poly.pdbx_seq_one_letter_code
_entity_poly.pdbx_strand_id
1 'polypeptide(L)'
;MNYLVTGCSRGVGLEICRVLLQQGHTVYGIARSFSEEFQKLQGEYQDRLYFKSVDLSDSDNVRQSIFKDFVSNKVRLHGFVNNAAIAYDDIVTNLNLTKLQAMYAVNVFTPMMITKYAIRNMLLHHTRG
;
A
#
# COMPACT_ATOMS: atom_id res chain seq x y z
N MET A 1 12.46 9.93 -6.05
CA MET A 1 12.05 9.57 -4.68
C MET A 1 11.24 8.27 -4.72
N ASN A 2 11.15 7.55 -3.61
CA ASN A 2 10.47 6.27 -3.53
C ASN A 2 9.22 6.40 -2.66
N TYR A 3 8.08 5.99 -3.20
CA TYR A 3 6.79 6.06 -2.53
C TYR A 3 6.15 4.68 -2.42
N LEU A 4 5.56 4.41 -1.26
CA LEU A 4 4.74 3.23 -1.02
C LEU A 4 3.27 3.65 -1.14
N VAL A 5 2.51 2.97 -2.00
CA VAL A 5 1.10 3.29 -2.25
C VAL A 5 0.25 2.05 -2.04
N THR A 6 -0.75 2.11 -1.17
CA THR A 6 -1.72 1.04 -1.00
C THR A 6 -2.97 1.29 -1.83
N GLY A 7 -3.64 0.20 -2.27
CA GLY A 7 -4.82 0.30 -3.11
C GLY A 7 -4.51 0.81 -4.52
N CYS A 8 -3.37 0.40 -5.07
CA CYS A 8 -2.79 0.96 -6.29
C CYS A 8 -3.38 0.41 -7.60
N SER A 9 -4.19 -0.65 -7.55
CA SER A 9 -4.57 -1.39 -8.76
C SER A 9 -5.66 -0.73 -9.58
N ARG A 10 -6.41 0.20 -9.00
CA ARG A 10 -7.53 0.88 -9.69
C ARG A 10 -7.85 2.22 -9.03
N GLY A 11 -8.73 3.00 -9.68
CA GLY A 11 -9.29 4.23 -9.11
C GLY A 11 -8.24 5.27 -8.75
N VAL A 12 -8.45 5.93 -7.62
CA VAL A 12 -7.58 7.01 -7.13
C VAL A 12 -6.15 6.53 -6.89
N GLY A 13 -5.97 5.34 -6.33
CA GLY A 13 -4.65 4.78 -6.07
C GLY A 13 -3.84 4.58 -7.34
N LEU A 14 -4.46 4.11 -8.40
CA LEU A 14 -3.83 3.95 -9.72
C LEU A 14 -3.41 5.31 -10.29
N GLU A 15 -4.27 6.33 -10.19
CA GLU A 15 -3.95 7.68 -10.66
C GLU A 15 -2.83 8.34 -9.86
N ILE A 16 -2.79 8.11 -8.55
CA ILE A 16 -1.66 8.57 -7.72
C ILE A 16 -0.35 7.95 -8.21
N CYS A 17 -0.34 6.65 -8.49
CA CYS A 17 0.84 5.97 -9.05
C CYS A 17 1.25 6.60 -10.38
N ARG A 18 0.29 6.84 -11.27
CA ARG A 18 0.55 7.47 -12.58
C ARG A 18 1.21 8.83 -12.43
N VAL A 19 0.66 9.69 -11.59
CA VAL A 19 1.19 11.05 -11.35
C VAL A 19 2.61 10.99 -10.78
N LEU A 20 2.86 10.14 -9.79
CA LEU A 20 4.18 9.98 -9.20
C LEU A 20 5.21 9.51 -10.23
N LEU A 21 4.84 8.55 -11.07
CA LEU A 21 5.71 8.03 -12.13
C LEU A 21 6.00 9.10 -13.19
N GLN A 22 5.00 9.88 -13.57
CA GLN A 22 5.17 10.99 -14.53
C GLN A 22 6.13 12.06 -14.00
N GLN A 23 6.17 12.24 -12.68
CA GLN A 23 7.09 13.16 -12.04
C GLN A 23 8.49 12.60 -11.81
N GLY A 24 8.76 11.39 -12.27
CA GLY A 24 10.09 10.79 -12.19
C GLY A 24 10.35 9.97 -10.92
N HIS A 25 9.33 9.69 -10.13
CA HIS A 25 9.47 8.93 -8.90
C HIS A 25 9.35 7.42 -9.12
N THR A 26 9.80 6.66 -8.15
CA THR A 26 9.63 5.20 -8.09
C THR A 26 8.48 4.87 -7.13
N VAL A 27 7.62 3.94 -7.54
CA VAL A 27 6.43 3.56 -6.77
C VAL A 27 6.48 2.07 -6.42
N TYR A 28 6.25 1.80 -5.14
CA TYR A 28 6.03 0.46 -4.60
C TYR A 28 4.54 0.34 -4.31
N GLY A 29 3.83 -0.36 -5.19
CA GLY A 29 2.37 -0.48 -5.11
C GLY A 29 1.94 -1.76 -4.44
N ILE A 30 0.93 -1.68 -3.58
CA ILE A 30 0.34 -2.80 -2.88
C ILE A 30 -1.16 -2.82 -3.14
N ALA A 31 -1.67 -3.98 -3.51
CA ALA A 31 -3.10 -4.25 -3.64
C ALA A 31 -3.34 -5.75 -3.51
N ARG A 32 -4.60 -6.14 -3.38
CA ARG A 32 -4.96 -7.57 -3.32
C ARG A 32 -4.85 -8.24 -4.68
N SER A 33 -5.16 -7.52 -5.73
CA SER A 33 -5.20 -8.05 -7.09
C SER A 33 -4.52 -7.11 -8.08
N PHE A 34 -4.12 -7.67 -9.19
CA PHE A 34 -3.41 -6.99 -10.26
C PHE A 34 -4.42 -6.68 -11.39
N SER A 35 -4.65 -5.43 -11.71
CA SER A 35 -5.59 -5.02 -12.75
C SER A 35 -4.90 -4.88 -14.11
N GLU A 36 -5.68 -4.93 -15.21
CA GLU A 36 -5.16 -4.68 -16.55
C GLU A 36 -4.59 -3.28 -16.70
N GLU A 37 -5.26 -2.29 -16.12
CA GLU A 37 -4.81 -0.89 -16.17
C GLU A 37 -3.48 -0.71 -15.43
N PHE A 38 -3.33 -1.36 -14.27
CA PHE A 38 -2.07 -1.35 -13.55
C PHE A 38 -0.97 -2.06 -14.35
N GLN A 39 -1.29 -3.19 -15.00
CA GLN A 39 -0.35 -3.92 -15.84
C GLN A 39 0.16 -3.06 -17.00
N LYS A 40 -0.72 -2.30 -17.64
CA LYS A 40 -0.33 -1.37 -18.72
C LYS A 40 0.60 -0.28 -18.17
N LEU A 41 0.28 0.29 -17.02
CA LEU A 41 1.11 1.29 -16.38
C LEU A 41 2.48 0.73 -16.02
N GLN A 42 2.55 -0.48 -15.49
CA GLN A 42 3.81 -1.16 -15.18
C GLN A 42 4.64 -1.42 -16.44
N GLY A 43 4.00 -1.74 -17.57
CA GLY A 43 4.69 -1.88 -18.85
C GLY A 43 5.34 -0.59 -19.33
N GLU A 44 4.75 0.58 -19.05
CA GLU A 44 5.31 1.88 -19.39
C GLU A 44 6.48 2.28 -18.49
N TYR A 45 6.49 1.84 -17.23
CA TYR A 45 7.45 2.25 -16.19
C TYR A 45 8.12 1.05 -15.53
N GLN A 46 8.62 0.10 -16.30
CA GLN A 46 9.12 -1.20 -15.82
C GLN A 46 10.14 -1.09 -14.68
N ASP A 47 11.02 -0.12 -14.74
CA ASP A 47 12.11 0.03 -13.77
C ASP A 47 11.72 0.85 -12.54
N ARG A 48 10.53 1.42 -12.53
CA ARG A 48 10.11 2.35 -11.48
C ARG A 48 8.76 2.06 -10.86
N LEU A 49 8.04 1.04 -11.34
CA LEU A 49 6.77 0.62 -10.76
C LEU A 49 6.87 -0.85 -10.35
N TYR A 50 6.88 -1.08 -9.05
CA TYR A 50 6.92 -2.40 -8.44
C TYR A 50 5.59 -2.72 -7.79
N PHE A 51 5.21 -3.99 -7.77
CA PHE A 51 3.93 -4.44 -7.23
C PHE A 51 4.11 -5.67 -6.35
N LYS A 52 3.33 -5.71 -5.26
CA LYS A 52 3.17 -6.91 -4.46
C LYS A 52 1.70 -7.08 -4.07
N SER A 53 1.19 -8.30 -4.22
CA SER A 53 -0.13 -8.65 -3.70
C SER A 53 -0.04 -8.90 -2.20
N VAL A 54 -0.79 -8.13 -1.43
CA VAL A 54 -0.82 -8.23 0.03
C VAL A 54 -2.26 -8.12 0.51
N ASP A 55 -2.65 -9.03 1.40
CA ASP A 55 -3.93 -8.93 2.11
C ASP A 55 -3.77 -7.98 3.30
N LEU A 56 -4.31 -6.77 3.16
CA LEU A 56 -4.21 -5.74 4.20
C LEU A 56 -5.14 -5.99 5.40
N SER A 57 -5.97 -7.04 5.38
CA SER A 57 -6.73 -7.46 6.56
C SER A 57 -5.86 -8.23 7.56
N ASP A 58 -4.69 -8.70 7.15
CA ASP A 58 -3.71 -9.38 8.01
C ASP A 58 -2.68 -8.38 8.55
N SER A 59 -3.05 -7.67 9.61
CA SER A 59 -2.22 -6.62 10.21
C SER A 59 -0.91 -7.15 10.80
N ASP A 60 -0.88 -8.41 11.23
CA ASP A 60 0.30 -9.04 11.84
C ASP A 60 1.40 -9.32 10.83
N ASN A 61 1.06 -9.46 9.55
CA ASN A 61 2.00 -9.84 8.50
C ASN A 61 2.66 -8.63 7.80
N VAL A 62 2.33 -7.41 8.18
CA VAL A 62 2.81 -6.17 7.53
C VAL A 62 4.34 -6.10 7.51
N ARG A 63 4.98 -6.38 8.63
CA ARG A 63 6.44 -6.30 8.73
C ARG A 63 7.11 -7.25 7.73
N GLN A 64 6.68 -8.49 7.68
CA GLN A 64 7.28 -9.50 6.80
C GLN A 64 6.93 -9.22 5.34
N SER A 65 5.64 -9.09 5.00
CA SER A 65 5.20 -9.03 3.61
C SER A 65 5.59 -7.73 2.91
N ILE A 66 5.59 -6.61 3.64
CA ILE A 66 5.86 -5.30 3.05
C ILE A 66 7.30 -4.86 3.32
N PHE A 67 7.76 -4.91 4.55
CA PHE A 67 9.02 -4.28 4.95
C PHE A 67 10.22 -5.21 5.00
N LYS A 68 10.05 -6.51 4.76
CA LYS A 68 11.15 -7.44 4.54
C LYS A 68 11.19 -7.96 3.11
N ASP A 69 10.04 -8.39 2.60
CA ASP A 69 9.96 -9.05 1.30
C ASP A 69 9.83 -8.07 0.13
N PHE A 70 9.39 -6.84 0.36
CA PHE A 70 9.09 -5.87 -0.71
C PHE A 70 9.90 -4.58 -0.56
N VAL A 71 9.59 -3.77 0.45
CA VAL A 71 10.33 -2.54 0.76
C VAL A 71 11.29 -2.84 1.91
N SER A 72 12.46 -3.36 1.57
CA SER A 72 13.47 -3.70 2.58
C SER A 72 14.21 -2.45 3.09
N ASN A 73 15.06 -2.63 4.09
CA ASN A 73 15.92 -1.57 4.60
C ASN A 73 16.88 -0.98 3.55
N LYS A 74 17.05 -1.65 2.42
CA LYS A 74 17.86 -1.15 1.29
C LYS A 74 17.13 -0.10 0.48
N VAL A 75 15.81 -0.04 0.57
CA VAL A 75 14.97 0.93 -0.13
C VAL A 75 14.76 2.14 0.78
N ARG A 76 15.16 3.30 0.30
CA ARG A 76 14.98 4.57 1.00
C ARG A 76 13.59 5.12 0.69
N LEU A 77 12.64 5.01 1.61
CA LEU A 77 11.31 5.58 1.44
C LEU A 77 11.30 7.09 1.66
N HIS A 78 10.51 7.78 0.85
CA HIS A 78 10.27 9.22 0.94
C HIS A 78 8.83 9.55 1.28
N GLY A 79 7.91 8.63 1.07
CA GLY A 79 6.51 8.82 1.40
C GLY A 79 5.71 7.53 1.40
N PHE A 80 4.62 7.57 2.14
CA PHE A 80 3.61 6.52 2.17
C PHE A 80 2.24 7.13 1.90
N VAL A 81 1.54 6.61 0.89
CA VAL A 81 0.19 7.03 0.54
C VAL A 81 -0.78 5.95 1.01
N ASN A 82 -1.52 6.26 2.06
CA ASN A 82 -2.55 5.37 2.60
C ASN A 82 -3.86 5.58 1.82
N ASN A 83 -4.07 4.78 0.78
CA ASN A 83 -5.25 4.88 -0.08
C ASN A 83 -6.17 3.67 0.03
N ALA A 84 -5.67 2.47 0.35
CA ALA A 84 -6.49 1.28 0.43
C ALA A 84 -7.54 1.40 1.55
N ALA A 85 -8.78 1.06 1.20
CA ALA A 85 -9.88 1.00 2.16
C ALA A 85 -10.93 0.02 1.67
N ILE A 86 -11.68 -0.55 2.60
CA ILE A 86 -12.87 -1.34 2.31
C ILE A 86 -14.04 -0.81 3.13
N ALA A 87 -15.25 -0.94 2.57
CA ALA A 87 -16.48 -0.61 3.26
C ALA A 87 -17.25 -1.89 3.55
N TYR A 88 -17.82 -1.96 4.75
CA TYR A 88 -18.79 -2.98 5.13
C TYR A 88 -19.88 -2.31 5.90
N ASP A 89 -21.09 -2.36 5.38
CA ASP A 89 -22.28 -1.89 6.08
C ASP A 89 -23.36 -2.96 6.07
N ASP A 90 -24.18 -2.97 7.10
CA ASP A 90 -25.29 -3.88 7.25
C ASP A 90 -26.21 -3.32 8.32
N ILE A 91 -27.44 -3.85 8.40
CA ILE A 91 -28.30 -3.55 9.55
C ILE A 91 -27.72 -4.24 10.79
N VAL A 92 -27.85 -3.59 11.94
CA VAL A 92 -27.19 -4.04 13.19
C VAL A 92 -27.48 -5.51 13.52
N THR A 93 -28.70 -5.99 13.26
CA THR A 93 -29.09 -7.37 13.54
C THR A 93 -28.38 -8.41 12.67
N ASN A 94 -27.79 -8.00 11.53
CA ASN A 94 -27.11 -8.88 10.59
C ASN A 94 -25.59 -8.71 10.59
N LEU A 95 -25.04 -7.90 11.49
CA LEU A 95 -23.59 -7.66 11.52
C LEU A 95 -22.79 -8.95 11.60
N ASN A 96 -21.80 -9.06 10.72
CA ASN A 96 -20.85 -10.16 10.71
C ASN A 96 -19.53 -9.71 11.30
N LEU A 97 -19.12 -10.30 12.41
CA LEU A 97 -17.93 -9.89 13.14
C LEU A 97 -16.65 -10.03 12.30
N THR A 98 -16.53 -11.11 11.54
CA THR A 98 -15.34 -11.32 10.70
C THR A 98 -15.18 -10.22 9.64
N LYS A 99 -16.28 -9.84 8.99
CA LYS A 99 -16.28 -8.75 8.01
C LYS A 99 -15.99 -7.39 8.66
N LEU A 100 -16.56 -7.16 9.85
CA LEU A 100 -16.32 -5.94 10.62
C LEU A 100 -14.85 -5.84 11.03
N GLN A 101 -14.27 -6.93 11.52
CA GLN A 101 -12.85 -6.97 11.88
C GLN A 101 -11.95 -6.75 10.68
N ALA A 102 -12.28 -7.32 9.51
CA ALA A 102 -11.51 -7.10 8.28
C ALA A 102 -11.54 -5.62 7.86
N MET A 103 -12.69 -4.97 7.97
CA MET A 103 -12.82 -3.53 7.68
C MET A 103 -11.94 -2.68 8.61
N TYR A 104 -11.97 -2.93 9.91
CA TYR A 104 -11.10 -2.23 10.86
C TYR A 104 -9.63 -2.53 10.62
N ALA A 105 -9.28 -3.77 10.28
CA ALA A 105 -7.90 -4.13 9.98
C ALA A 105 -7.39 -3.33 8.76
N VAL A 106 -8.12 -3.34 7.65
CA VAL A 106 -7.70 -2.64 6.42
C VAL A 106 -7.70 -1.12 6.60
N ASN A 107 -8.71 -0.57 7.28
CA ASN A 107 -8.91 0.88 7.33
C ASN A 107 -8.17 1.55 8.49
N VAL A 108 -7.85 0.83 9.55
CA VAL A 108 -7.28 1.41 10.78
C VAL A 108 -5.99 0.72 11.19
N PHE A 109 -6.02 -0.58 11.51
CA PHE A 109 -4.87 -1.25 12.14
C PHE A 109 -3.69 -1.40 11.18
N THR A 110 -3.92 -1.89 9.99
CA THR A 110 -2.85 -2.09 9.01
C THR A 110 -2.21 -0.77 8.58
N PRO A 111 -2.96 0.31 8.27
CA PRO A 111 -2.35 1.61 7.98
C PRO A 111 -1.46 2.13 9.12
N MET A 112 -1.86 1.94 10.36
CA MET A 112 -1.04 2.33 11.52
C MET A 112 0.26 1.53 11.57
N MET A 113 0.20 0.23 11.32
CA MET A 113 1.39 -0.62 11.30
C MET A 113 2.31 -0.28 10.11
N ILE A 114 1.76 -0.01 8.94
CA ILE A 114 2.55 0.45 7.79
C ILE A 114 3.23 1.78 8.11
N THR A 115 2.49 2.72 8.69
CA THR A 115 3.03 4.03 9.09
C THR A 115 4.21 3.86 10.05
N LYS A 116 4.08 2.98 11.05
CA LYS A 116 5.16 2.66 11.98
C LYS A 116 6.44 2.27 11.25
N TYR A 117 6.35 1.31 10.35
CA TYR A 117 7.53 0.79 9.65
C TYR A 117 8.04 1.75 8.57
N ALA A 118 7.15 2.50 7.92
CA ALA A 118 7.55 3.55 6.97
C ALA A 118 8.36 4.65 7.67
N ILE A 119 7.89 5.11 8.81
CA ILE A 119 8.62 6.11 9.61
C ILE A 119 9.97 5.54 10.08
N ARG A 120 10.02 4.30 10.56
CA ARG A 120 11.29 3.66 10.94
C ARG A 120 12.28 3.60 9.78
N ASN A 121 11.79 3.29 8.58
CA ASN A 121 12.63 3.31 7.38
C ASN A 121 13.16 4.72 7.10
N MET A 122 12.29 5.73 7.16
CA MET A 122 12.67 7.12 6.92
C MET A 122 13.69 7.60 7.95
N LEU A 123 13.53 7.24 9.22
CA LEU A 123 14.51 7.57 10.27
C LEU A 123 15.85 6.90 10.01
N LEU A 124 15.85 5.63 9.61
CA LEU A 124 17.07 4.90 9.26
C LEU A 124 17.86 5.59 8.14
N HIS A 125 17.15 6.09 7.14
CA HIS A 125 17.74 6.74 5.96
C HIS A 125 17.86 8.26 6.08
N HIS A 126 17.47 8.85 7.19
CA HIS A 126 17.46 10.30 7.40
C HIS A 126 16.63 11.06 6.36
N THR A 127 15.52 10.46 5.89
CA THR A 127 14.57 11.13 5.00
C THR A 127 13.53 11.91 5.79
N ARG A 128 13.08 13.01 5.21
CA ARG A 128 12.06 13.84 5.86
C ARG A 128 10.63 13.35 5.63
N GLY A 129 10.40 12.49 4.69
CA GLY A 129 9.07 11.94 4.43
C GLY A 129 8.05 12.91 3.87
#